data_5d2848bee4ae2ffa6551e76eb59ef0f3
#
_entry.id   5d2848bee4ae2ffa6551e76eb59ef0f3
#
_cell.length_a   1.000
_cell.length_b   1.000
_cell.length_c   1.000
_cell.angle_alpha   90.00
_cell.angle_beta   90.00
_cell.angle_gamma   90.00
#
_symmetry.space_group_name_H-M   'P 1'
#
loop_
_entity.id
_entity.type
_entity.pdbx_description
1 polymer ?
#
loop_
_entity_poly.entity_id
_entity_poly.type
_entity_poly.pdbx_seq_one_letter_code
_entity_poly.pdbx_strand_id
1 'polypeptide(L)'
;MDLEKEIQEIDFADINMAGLFGEGVNNAIEGLSQMAGREVKVVSMDIKKVLVKDIPDLFGGPEALIIAIYVEIFGKANANGHMVVVYKPEVAFGLVDLLLDQQNGSTTELNDMENSTLGEVGNIMGSFFLNYLSDTTGQRLKPSPPAVMMDMAGAVLDSTLANILAYSDETYIVDTVFGTKDRQVSGTFMIIPNPSLEAG
;
A
#
# COMPACT_ATOMS: atom_id res chain seq x y z
N MET A 1 10.72 -40.15 -16.66
CA MET A 1 11.43 -38.96 -17.16
C MET A 1 10.86 -37.79 -16.39
N ASP A 2 11.47 -37.57 -15.23
CA ASP A 2 11.00 -36.63 -14.21
C ASP A 2 11.13 -35.19 -14.71
N LEU A 3 10.00 -34.52 -14.76
CA LEU A 3 9.90 -33.08 -15.00
C LEU A 3 9.61 -32.38 -13.65
N GLU A 4 10.41 -32.66 -12.65
CA GLU A 4 10.62 -31.72 -11.56
C GLU A 4 11.58 -30.63 -12.10
N LYS A 5 11.01 -29.64 -12.79
CA LYS A 5 11.73 -28.39 -13.01
C LYS A 5 11.99 -27.79 -11.65
N GLU A 6 13.26 -27.76 -11.27
CA GLU A 6 13.82 -26.90 -10.23
C GLU A 6 13.16 -25.52 -10.33
N ILE A 7 12.26 -25.25 -9.40
CA ILE A 7 11.90 -23.88 -9.09
C ILE A 7 13.14 -23.35 -8.41
N GLN A 8 13.97 -22.60 -9.14
CA GLN A 8 15.06 -21.83 -8.54
C GLN A 8 14.41 -20.98 -7.45
N GLU A 9 14.77 -21.28 -6.20
CA GLU A 9 14.48 -20.39 -5.07
C GLU A 9 15.16 -19.05 -5.37
N ILE A 10 14.36 -18.03 -5.60
CA ILE A 10 14.87 -16.67 -5.81
C ILE A 10 15.34 -16.20 -4.43
N ASP A 11 16.64 -16.00 -4.27
CA ASP A 11 17.19 -15.38 -3.08
C ASP A 11 16.78 -13.89 -3.08
N PHE A 12 15.84 -13.56 -2.22
CA PHE A 12 15.34 -12.17 -2.07
C PHE A 12 16.42 -11.20 -1.57
N ALA A 13 17.54 -11.68 -1.03
CA ALA A 13 18.68 -10.85 -0.66
C ALA A 13 19.35 -10.19 -1.88
N ASP A 14 19.22 -10.79 -3.08
CA ASP A 14 19.75 -10.26 -4.33
C ASP A 14 18.77 -9.31 -5.05
N ILE A 15 17.50 -9.25 -4.63
CA ILE A 15 16.51 -8.32 -5.20
C ILE A 15 16.64 -6.98 -4.51
N ASN A 16 16.75 -5.92 -5.31
CA ASN A 16 16.60 -4.56 -4.80
C ASN A 16 15.14 -4.34 -4.34
N MET A 17 14.84 -4.67 -3.08
CA MET A 17 13.49 -4.58 -2.50
C MET A 17 12.89 -3.18 -2.64
N ALA A 18 13.71 -2.13 -2.48
CA ALA A 18 13.25 -0.77 -2.69
C ALA A 18 12.78 -0.54 -4.13
N GLY A 19 13.56 -0.99 -5.12
CA GLY A 19 13.18 -0.92 -6.53
C GLY A 19 11.91 -1.73 -6.83
N LEU A 20 11.82 -2.94 -6.29
CA LEU A 20 10.65 -3.81 -6.46
C LEU A 20 9.36 -3.15 -5.91
N PHE A 21 9.43 -2.59 -4.71
CA PHE A 21 8.29 -1.93 -4.09
C PHE A 21 7.92 -0.62 -4.79
N GLY A 22 8.91 0.15 -5.25
CA GLY A 22 8.68 1.38 -6.01
C GLY A 22 7.93 1.12 -7.31
N GLU A 23 8.35 0.14 -8.09
CA GLU A 23 7.66 -0.25 -9.32
C GLU A 23 6.28 -0.86 -9.04
N GLY A 24 6.14 -1.63 -7.96
CA GLY A 24 4.84 -2.13 -7.50
C GLY A 24 3.87 -1.00 -7.18
N VAL A 25 4.32 0.04 -6.47
CA VAL A 25 3.52 1.23 -6.18
C VAL A 25 3.19 2.01 -7.46
N ASN A 26 4.13 2.13 -8.40
CA ASN A 26 3.87 2.75 -9.70
C ASN A 26 2.73 2.04 -10.44
N ASN A 27 2.77 0.71 -10.50
CA ASN A 27 1.68 -0.10 -11.07
C ASN A 27 0.35 0.09 -10.32
N ALA A 28 0.39 0.17 -8.98
CA ALA A 28 -0.80 0.43 -8.17
C ALA A 28 -1.46 1.77 -8.52
N ILE A 29 -0.65 2.82 -8.71
CA ILE A 29 -1.13 4.15 -9.12
C ILE A 29 -1.68 4.14 -10.55
N GLU A 30 -1.05 3.42 -11.48
CA GLU A 30 -1.58 3.25 -12.83
C GLU A 30 -2.95 2.56 -12.83
N GLY A 31 -3.17 1.61 -11.92
CA GLY A 31 -4.47 0.97 -11.72
C GLY A 31 -5.58 1.96 -11.41
N LEU A 32 -5.30 3.03 -10.66
CA LEU A 32 -6.27 4.08 -10.36
C LEU A 32 -6.72 4.86 -11.58
N SER A 33 -5.92 4.91 -12.66
CA SER A 33 -6.33 5.55 -13.92
C SER A 33 -7.58 4.89 -14.51
N GLN A 34 -7.73 3.58 -14.33
CA GLN A 34 -8.90 2.84 -14.82
C GLN A 34 -10.16 3.23 -14.02
N MET A 35 -10.03 3.36 -12.70
CA MET A 35 -11.11 3.79 -11.83
C MET A 35 -11.51 5.24 -12.07
N ALA A 36 -10.52 6.14 -12.21
CA ALA A 36 -10.75 7.56 -12.44
C ALA A 36 -11.27 7.91 -13.85
N GLY A 37 -11.20 6.97 -14.80
CA GLY A 37 -11.52 7.22 -16.23
C GLY A 37 -10.61 8.27 -16.88
N ARG A 38 -9.47 8.59 -16.28
CA ARG A 38 -8.47 9.56 -16.73
C ARG A 38 -7.08 9.18 -16.25
N GLU A 39 -6.05 9.72 -16.90
CA GLU A 39 -4.67 9.42 -16.58
C GLU A 39 -4.31 9.93 -15.18
N VAL A 40 -3.91 9.00 -14.30
CA VAL A 40 -3.32 9.25 -12.98
C VAL A 40 -1.88 8.78 -13.03
N LYS A 41 -0.94 9.63 -12.65
CA LYS A 41 0.50 9.33 -12.72
C LYS A 41 1.19 9.64 -11.41
N VAL A 42 2.27 8.93 -11.16
CA VAL A 42 3.24 9.30 -10.13
C VAL A 42 3.96 10.59 -10.56
N VAL A 43 3.98 11.56 -9.66
CA VAL A 43 4.68 12.84 -9.81
C VAL A 43 6.05 12.77 -9.14
N SER A 44 6.09 12.20 -7.93
CA SER A 44 7.33 11.94 -7.20
C SER A 44 7.15 10.74 -6.29
N MET A 45 8.27 10.08 -6.00
CA MET A 45 8.33 8.92 -5.11
C MET A 45 9.63 8.96 -4.33
N ASP A 46 9.55 8.72 -3.03
CA ASP A 46 10.69 8.54 -2.14
C ASP A 46 10.53 7.23 -1.38
N ILE A 47 11.56 6.39 -1.42
CA ILE A 47 11.53 5.06 -0.83
C ILE A 47 12.58 4.99 0.26
N LYS A 48 12.17 4.62 1.45
CA LYS A 48 13.07 4.53 2.60
C LYS A 48 12.70 3.38 3.53
N LYS A 49 13.67 2.90 4.26
CA LYS A 49 13.49 1.96 5.36
C LYS A 49 13.40 2.75 6.66
N VAL A 50 12.41 2.46 7.48
CA VAL A 50 12.15 3.17 8.73
C VAL A 50 11.92 2.19 9.87
N LEU A 51 12.20 2.62 11.09
CA LEU A 51 11.80 1.87 12.27
C LEU A 51 10.29 1.96 12.44
N VAL A 52 9.65 0.84 12.71
CA VAL A 52 8.18 0.74 12.86
C VAL A 52 7.68 1.68 13.97
N LYS A 53 8.43 1.81 15.08
CA LYS A 53 8.09 2.69 16.19
C LYS A 53 8.06 4.18 15.83
N ASP A 54 8.78 4.60 14.79
CA ASP A 54 8.90 6.01 14.38
C ASP A 54 7.85 6.39 13.31
N ILE A 55 7.05 5.42 12.85
CA ILE A 55 6.02 5.65 11.82
C ILE A 55 4.96 6.67 12.25
N PRO A 56 4.43 6.68 13.49
CA PRO A 56 3.45 7.70 13.90
C PRO A 56 3.95 9.13 13.73
N ASP A 57 5.25 9.37 13.94
CA ASP A 57 5.86 10.69 13.81
C ASP A 57 5.84 11.23 12.37
N LEU A 58 5.81 10.34 11.37
CA LEU A 58 5.68 10.72 9.95
C LEU A 58 4.34 11.40 9.66
N PHE A 59 3.32 11.13 10.46
CA PHE A 59 1.97 11.66 10.28
C PHE A 59 1.63 12.80 11.25
N GLY A 60 2.56 13.18 12.14
CA GLY A 60 2.38 14.26 13.10
C GLY A 60 2.23 13.78 14.55
N GLY A 61 2.60 12.52 14.81
CA GLY A 61 2.58 11.90 16.12
C GLY A 61 1.46 10.87 16.31
N PRO A 62 1.48 10.10 17.40
CA PRO A 62 0.54 9.00 17.63
C PRO A 62 -0.93 9.43 17.76
N GLU A 63 -1.18 10.69 18.12
CA GLU A 63 -2.54 11.26 18.26
C GLU A 63 -3.06 11.88 16.95
N ALA A 64 -2.22 11.95 15.89
CA ALA A 64 -2.64 12.49 14.60
C ALA A 64 -3.70 11.59 13.95
N LEU A 65 -4.79 12.18 13.47
CA LEU A 65 -5.83 11.47 12.75
C LEU A 65 -5.33 11.10 11.36
N ILE A 66 -5.50 9.83 10.99
CA ILE A 66 -5.16 9.31 9.67
C ILE A 66 -6.31 8.48 9.09
N ILE A 67 -6.28 8.30 7.79
CA ILE A 67 -7.08 7.30 7.10
C ILE A 67 -6.11 6.26 6.53
N ALA A 68 -6.31 5.01 6.91
CA ALA A 68 -5.52 3.89 6.46
C ALA A 68 -6.37 2.90 5.66
N ILE A 69 -5.82 2.44 4.55
CA ILE A 69 -6.36 1.34 3.75
C ILE A 69 -5.43 0.15 3.93
N TYR A 70 -5.89 -0.86 4.65
CA TYR A 70 -5.14 -2.05 4.99
C TYR A 70 -5.51 -3.21 4.06
N VAL A 71 -4.50 -3.90 3.57
CA VAL A 71 -4.62 -5.11 2.74
C VAL A 71 -3.64 -6.16 3.27
N GLU A 72 -4.14 -7.32 3.63
CA GLU A 72 -3.32 -8.48 3.93
C GLU A 72 -2.89 -9.16 2.62
N ILE A 73 -1.65 -9.61 2.57
CA ILE A 73 -1.07 -10.29 1.41
C ILE A 73 -1.00 -11.78 1.72
N PHE A 74 -1.63 -12.60 0.88
CA PHE A 74 -1.59 -14.05 0.96
C PHE A 74 -0.71 -14.63 -0.14
N GLY A 75 0.19 -15.54 0.23
CA GLY A 75 1.06 -16.24 -0.70
C GLY A 75 1.17 -17.74 -0.40
N LYS A 76 1.88 -18.49 -1.25
CA LYS A 76 2.25 -19.87 -0.96
C LYS A 76 3.42 -19.90 0.03
N ALA A 77 3.52 -21.00 0.79
CA ALA A 77 4.62 -21.26 1.71
C ALA A 77 4.85 -20.17 2.78
N ASN A 78 3.76 -19.61 3.33
CA ASN A 78 3.81 -18.53 4.33
C ASN A 78 4.39 -17.19 3.82
N ALA A 79 4.45 -16.99 2.52
CA ALA A 79 4.77 -15.70 1.92
C ALA A 79 3.60 -14.71 2.16
N ASN A 80 3.37 -14.40 3.43
CA ASN A 80 2.34 -13.47 3.86
C ASN A 80 3.00 -12.11 4.11
N GLY A 81 2.23 -11.06 4.07
CA GLY A 81 2.70 -9.72 4.35
C GLY A 81 1.52 -8.77 4.48
N HIS A 82 1.84 -7.51 4.59
CA HIS A 82 0.82 -6.48 4.73
C HIS A 82 1.18 -5.26 3.89
N MET A 83 0.17 -4.67 3.28
CA MET A 83 0.26 -3.37 2.64
C MET A 83 -0.71 -2.43 3.34
N VAL A 84 -0.23 -1.28 3.74
CA VAL A 84 -1.05 -0.23 4.32
C VAL A 84 -0.81 1.06 3.55
N VAL A 85 -1.86 1.67 3.03
CA VAL A 85 -1.76 2.98 2.41
C VAL A 85 -2.35 4.00 3.37
N VAL A 86 -1.56 5.00 3.73
CA VAL A 86 -1.93 6.00 4.73
C VAL A 86 -2.07 7.36 4.10
N TYR A 87 -3.14 8.04 4.45
CA TYR A 87 -3.46 9.41 4.04
C TYR A 87 -3.78 10.26 5.26
N LYS A 88 -3.47 11.54 5.18
CA LYS A 88 -4.14 12.54 6.03
C LYS A 88 -5.60 12.65 5.60
N PRO A 89 -6.55 12.94 6.52
CA PRO A 89 -7.97 12.96 6.18
C PRO A 89 -8.32 13.85 4.99
N GLU A 90 -7.80 15.07 4.96
CA GLU A 90 -8.04 16.03 3.88
C GLU A 90 -7.51 15.54 2.52
N VAL A 91 -6.47 14.72 2.53
CA VAL A 91 -5.88 14.15 1.30
C VAL A 91 -6.74 12.99 0.80
N ALA A 92 -7.20 12.12 1.70
CA ALA A 92 -8.12 11.03 1.35
C ALA A 92 -9.44 11.57 0.80
N PHE A 93 -9.99 12.64 1.39
CA PHE A 93 -11.19 13.31 0.89
C PHE A 93 -10.96 13.88 -0.52
N GLY A 94 -9.81 14.51 -0.76
CA GLY A 94 -9.44 14.99 -2.09
C GLY A 94 -9.27 13.87 -3.12
N LEU A 95 -8.80 12.68 -2.69
CA LEU A 95 -8.75 11.48 -3.54
C LEU A 95 -10.16 11.00 -3.90
N VAL A 96 -11.07 10.95 -2.94
CA VAL A 96 -12.48 10.60 -3.18
C VAL A 96 -13.12 11.56 -4.18
N ASP A 97 -12.97 12.88 -3.97
CA ASP A 97 -13.44 13.90 -4.90
C ASP A 97 -12.88 13.72 -6.32
N LEU A 98 -11.60 13.35 -6.42
CA LEU A 98 -10.95 13.08 -7.70
C LEU A 98 -11.58 11.89 -8.42
N LEU A 99 -11.83 10.80 -7.69
CA LEU A 99 -12.30 9.53 -8.26
C LEU A 99 -13.80 9.57 -8.61
N LEU A 100 -14.59 10.32 -7.83
CA LEU A 100 -16.01 10.51 -8.08
C LEU A 100 -16.31 11.70 -9.02
N ASP A 101 -15.28 12.33 -9.58
CA ASP A 101 -15.40 13.53 -10.45
C ASP A 101 -16.14 14.69 -9.79
N GLN A 102 -15.94 14.85 -8.49
CA GLN A 102 -16.54 15.91 -7.70
C GLN A 102 -15.64 17.14 -7.63
N GLN A 103 -16.21 18.27 -7.23
CA GLN A 103 -15.44 19.47 -6.95
C GLN A 103 -14.50 19.21 -5.77
N ASN A 104 -13.24 19.67 -5.88
CA ASN A 104 -12.27 19.52 -4.80
C ASN A 104 -12.75 20.19 -3.50
N GLY A 105 -12.75 19.47 -2.39
CA GLY A 105 -13.25 19.90 -1.10
C GLY A 105 -14.76 19.65 -0.90
N SER A 106 -15.42 18.87 -1.76
CA SER A 106 -16.81 18.44 -1.57
C SER A 106 -16.94 17.42 -0.45
N THR A 107 -16.01 16.48 -0.39
CA THR A 107 -15.97 15.46 0.65
C THR A 107 -15.39 16.06 1.93
N THR A 108 -16.13 15.94 3.04
CA THR A 108 -15.73 16.44 4.37
C THR A 108 -15.78 15.38 5.46
N GLU A 109 -16.36 14.21 5.15
CA GLU A 109 -16.49 13.07 6.05
C GLU A 109 -16.54 11.77 5.25
N LEU A 110 -16.30 10.64 5.90
CA LEU A 110 -16.42 9.31 5.31
C LEU A 110 -17.79 8.71 5.62
N ASN A 111 -18.70 8.85 4.68
CA ASN A 111 -19.95 8.11 4.66
C ASN A 111 -19.79 6.76 3.93
N ASP A 112 -20.86 6.01 3.74
CA ASP A 112 -20.81 4.69 3.11
C ASP A 112 -20.24 4.73 1.69
N MET A 113 -20.53 5.79 0.93
CA MET A 113 -20.03 5.96 -0.44
C MET A 113 -18.52 6.24 -0.47
N GLU A 114 -18.05 7.15 0.37
CA GLU A 114 -16.64 7.51 0.48
C GLU A 114 -15.82 6.32 1.00
N ASN A 115 -16.32 5.60 2.02
CA ASN A 115 -15.72 4.37 2.51
C ASN A 115 -15.63 3.30 1.41
N SER A 116 -16.72 3.10 0.66
CA SER A 116 -16.73 2.16 -0.47
C SER A 116 -15.75 2.56 -1.56
N THR A 117 -15.63 3.86 -1.85
CA THR A 117 -14.68 4.39 -2.83
C THR A 117 -13.23 4.11 -2.39
N LEU A 118 -12.88 4.39 -1.13
CA LEU A 118 -11.56 4.10 -0.59
C LEU A 118 -11.29 2.59 -0.49
N GLY A 119 -12.32 1.79 -0.21
CA GLY A 119 -12.24 0.33 -0.28
C GLY A 119 -11.89 -0.13 -1.70
N GLU A 120 -12.52 0.42 -2.73
CA GLU A 120 -12.19 0.08 -4.12
C GLU A 120 -10.79 0.55 -4.51
N VAL A 121 -10.33 1.71 -4.02
CA VAL A 121 -8.94 2.15 -4.13
C VAL A 121 -7.99 1.07 -3.60
N GLY A 122 -8.24 0.57 -2.39
CA GLY A 122 -7.42 -0.48 -1.78
C GLY A 122 -7.42 -1.79 -2.59
N ASN A 123 -8.58 -2.17 -3.11
CA ASN A 123 -8.73 -3.36 -3.94
C ASN A 123 -7.94 -3.27 -5.26
N ILE A 124 -8.06 -2.15 -5.95
CA ILE A 124 -7.33 -1.90 -7.19
C ILE A 124 -5.82 -1.80 -6.92
N MET A 125 -5.41 -0.96 -5.98
CA MET A 125 -4.00 -0.74 -5.68
C MET A 125 -3.33 -2.03 -5.19
N GLY A 126 -3.98 -2.78 -4.29
CA GLY A 126 -3.50 -4.07 -3.82
C GLY A 126 -3.35 -5.09 -4.96
N SER A 127 -4.34 -5.17 -5.83
CA SER A 127 -4.32 -6.11 -6.95
C SER A 127 -3.19 -5.79 -7.95
N PHE A 128 -3.05 -4.53 -8.36
CA PHE A 128 -2.00 -4.13 -9.31
C PHE A 128 -0.61 -4.25 -8.70
N PHE A 129 -0.44 -3.85 -7.45
CA PHE A 129 0.81 -4.02 -6.71
C PHE A 129 1.24 -5.49 -6.66
N LEU A 130 0.33 -6.38 -6.21
CA LEU A 130 0.64 -7.80 -6.04
C LEU A 130 0.77 -8.54 -7.37
N ASN A 131 0.08 -8.12 -8.42
CA ASN A 131 0.30 -8.68 -9.76
C ASN A 131 1.72 -8.40 -10.23
N TYR A 132 2.20 -7.15 -10.08
CA TYR A 132 3.58 -6.80 -10.41
C TYR A 132 4.59 -7.63 -9.60
N LEU A 133 4.40 -7.74 -8.28
CA LEU A 133 5.27 -8.55 -7.43
C LEU A 133 5.24 -10.03 -7.86
N SER A 134 4.05 -10.56 -8.13
CA SER A 134 3.89 -11.96 -8.55
C SER A 134 4.62 -12.25 -9.87
N ASP A 135 4.48 -11.35 -10.85
CA ASP A 135 5.11 -11.50 -12.16
C ASP A 135 6.64 -11.40 -12.07
N THR A 136 7.13 -10.51 -11.21
CA THR A 136 8.58 -10.26 -11.05
C THR A 136 9.25 -11.35 -10.22
N THR A 137 8.58 -11.85 -9.17
CA THR A 137 9.16 -12.82 -8.23
C THR A 137 8.79 -14.27 -8.55
N GLY A 138 7.85 -14.51 -9.47
CA GLY A 138 7.30 -15.84 -9.76
C GLY A 138 6.40 -16.38 -8.64
N GLN A 139 6.16 -15.63 -7.59
CA GLN A 139 5.29 -16.02 -6.47
C GLN A 139 3.82 -15.74 -6.80
N ARG A 140 2.92 -16.57 -6.25
CA ARG A 140 1.48 -16.33 -6.37
C ARG A 140 0.98 -15.59 -5.15
N LEU A 141 0.85 -14.27 -5.27
CA LEU A 141 0.35 -13.38 -4.22
C LEU A 141 -1.09 -12.94 -4.53
N LYS A 142 -1.88 -12.77 -3.45
CA LYS A 142 -3.27 -12.30 -3.55
C LYS A 142 -3.58 -11.34 -2.41
N PRO A 143 -4.32 -10.25 -2.65
CA PRO A 143 -4.79 -9.37 -1.60
C PRO A 143 -6.00 -9.94 -0.85
N SER A 144 -6.15 -9.60 0.44
CA SER A 144 -7.43 -9.67 1.13
C SER A 144 -8.40 -8.61 0.59
N PRO A 145 -9.69 -8.70 0.92
CA PRO A 145 -10.55 -7.53 0.86
C PRO A 145 -9.93 -6.41 1.71
N PRO A 146 -9.89 -5.16 1.22
CA PRO A 146 -9.32 -4.04 1.96
C PRO A 146 -10.18 -3.65 3.16
N ALA A 147 -9.54 -3.17 4.22
CA ALA A 147 -10.18 -2.54 5.37
C ALA A 147 -9.81 -1.05 5.38
N VAL A 148 -10.82 -0.18 5.39
CA VAL A 148 -10.64 1.27 5.53
C VAL A 148 -10.85 1.65 6.99
N MET A 149 -9.90 2.35 7.57
CA MET A 149 -9.92 2.78 8.96
C MET A 149 -9.62 4.27 9.06
N MET A 150 -10.35 4.97 9.91
CA MET A 150 -10.07 6.36 10.27
C MET A 150 -9.93 6.44 11.77
N ASP A 151 -8.71 6.64 12.27
CA ASP A 151 -8.40 6.69 13.69
C ASP A 151 -7.06 7.41 13.92
N MET A 152 -6.65 7.54 15.18
CA MET A 152 -5.32 8.02 15.54
C MET A 152 -4.22 7.10 14.99
N ALA A 153 -3.13 7.69 14.51
CA ALA A 153 -2.02 6.94 13.91
C ALA A 153 -1.47 5.85 14.83
N GLY A 154 -1.34 6.11 16.13
CA GLY A 154 -0.94 5.10 17.11
C GLY A 154 -1.90 3.92 17.17
N ALA A 155 -3.22 4.17 17.23
CA ALA A 155 -4.23 3.11 17.31
C ALA A 155 -4.28 2.25 16.04
N VAL A 156 -4.21 2.86 14.86
CA VAL A 156 -4.15 2.15 13.58
C VAL A 156 -2.91 1.26 13.52
N LEU A 157 -1.75 1.81 13.88
CA LEU A 157 -0.48 1.08 13.81
C LEU A 157 -0.42 -0.04 14.85
N ASP A 158 -0.87 0.20 16.08
CA ASP A 158 -0.93 -0.85 17.11
C ASP A 158 -1.81 -2.02 16.66
N SER A 159 -2.95 -1.75 16.03
CA SER A 159 -3.87 -2.79 15.57
C SER A 159 -3.36 -3.57 14.35
N THR A 160 -2.67 -2.89 13.44
CA THR A 160 -2.18 -3.49 12.18
C THR A 160 -0.78 -4.09 12.34
N LEU A 161 0.07 -3.49 13.17
CA LEU A 161 1.48 -3.85 13.30
C LEU A 161 1.80 -4.73 14.51
N ALA A 162 0.86 -4.95 15.45
CA ALA A 162 1.08 -5.79 16.62
C ALA A 162 1.62 -7.19 16.27
N ASN A 163 1.15 -7.76 15.15
CA ASN A 163 1.63 -9.03 14.65
C ASN A 163 2.98 -8.94 13.90
N ILE A 164 3.37 -7.76 13.47
CA ILE A 164 4.55 -7.50 12.64
C ILE A 164 5.76 -7.18 13.49
N LEU A 165 5.58 -6.41 14.55
CA LEU A 165 6.61 -6.11 15.55
C LEU A 165 7.22 -7.37 16.19
N ALA A 166 6.50 -8.51 16.10
CA ALA A 166 7.05 -9.81 16.50
C ALA A 166 8.16 -10.33 15.57
N TYR A 167 8.32 -9.75 14.37
CA TYR A 167 9.20 -10.27 13.33
C TYR A 167 10.24 -9.28 12.81
N SER A 168 9.93 -7.97 12.78
CA SER A 168 10.85 -6.94 12.28
C SER A 168 10.62 -5.60 12.97
N ASP A 169 11.71 -4.92 13.33
CA ASP A 169 11.70 -3.57 13.86
C ASP A 169 11.66 -2.50 12.76
N GLU A 170 11.82 -2.91 11.51
CA GLU A 170 11.93 -2.03 10.34
C GLU A 170 10.92 -2.41 9.25
N THR A 171 10.50 -1.41 8.48
CA THR A 171 9.65 -1.61 7.30
C THR A 171 10.04 -0.66 6.18
N TYR A 172 9.60 -0.99 4.97
CA TYR A 172 9.71 -0.08 3.83
C TYR A 172 8.51 0.84 3.76
N ILE A 173 8.78 2.13 3.56
CA ILE A 173 7.75 3.09 3.20
C ILE A 173 8.07 3.69 1.83
N VAL A 174 7.01 3.97 1.08
CA VAL A 174 7.07 4.64 -0.21
C VAL A 174 6.17 5.86 -0.13
N ASP A 175 6.79 7.00 0.10
CA ASP A 175 6.08 8.29 0.07
C ASP A 175 5.88 8.68 -1.39
N THR A 176 4.64 8.87 -1.79
CA THR A 176 4.27 9.08 -3.19
C THR A 176 3.37 10.29 -3.34
N VAL A 177 3.69 11.14 -4.30
CA VAL A 177 2.77 12.15 -4.82
C VAL A 177 2.31 11.67 -6.20
N PHE A 178 1.02 11.58 -6.40
CA PHE A 178 0.41 11.13 -7.65
C PHE A 178 -0.84 11.95 -7.97
N GLY A 179 -1.34 11.82 -9.15
CA GLY A 179 -2.58 12.50 -9.52
C GLY A 179 -2.74 12.73 -11.01
N THR A 180 -3.70 13.57 -11.32
CA THR A 180 -3.94 14.10 -12.69
C THR A 180 -3.17 15.39 -12.91
N LYS A 181 -3.31 15.97 -14.10
CA LYS A 181 -2.71 17.29 -14.42
C LYS A 181 -3.17 18.41 -13.48
N ASP A 182 -4.40 18.29 -12.97
CA ASP A 182 -5.07 19.37 -12.24
C ASP A 182 -5.10 19.14 -10.72
N ARG A 183 -4.90 17.90 -10.27
CA ARG A 183 -4.98 17.51 -8.85
C ARG A 183 -3.88 16.54 -8.47
N GLN A 184 -3.25 16.82 -7.33
CA GLN A 184 -2.25 15.94 -6.74
C GLN A 184 -2.71 15.43 -5.39
N VAL A 185 -2.34 14.19 -5.08
CA VAL A 185 -2.64 13.47 -3.86
C VAL A 185 -1.32 12.92 -3.32
N SER A 186 -1.08 13.07 -2.03
CA SER A 186 0.08 12.48 -1.35
C SER A 186 -0.37 11.27 -0.55
N GLY A 187 0.30 10.14 -0.71
CA GLY A 187 0.03 8.91 0.06
C GLY A 187 1.32 8.23 0.47
N THR A 188 1.31 7.63 1.64
CA THR A 188 2.40 6.81 2.14
C THR A 188 2.00 5.34 2.10
N PHE A 189 2.72 4.56 1.31
CA PHE A 189 2.59 3.10 1.29
C PHE A 189 3.57 2.51 2.30
N MET A 190 3.06 1.69 3.18
CA MET A 190 3.87 0.83 4.06
C MET A 190 3.77 -0.59 3.54
N ILE A 191 4.91 -1.19 3.26
CA ILE A 191 4.99 -2.54 2.72
C ILE A 191 5.80 -3.37 3.71
N ILE A 192 5.14 -4.30 4.35
CA ILE A 192 5.65 -5.08 5.45
C ILE A 192 5.70 -6.53 5.00
N PRO A 193 6.83 -7.00 4.48
CA PRO A 193 7.01 -8.40 4.14
C PRO A 193 7.07 -9.24 5.42
N ASN A 194 6.52 -10.44 5.38
CA ASN A 194 6.78 -11.42 6.42
C ASN A 194 8.24 -11.89 6.28
N PRO A 195 8.99 -12.12 7.38
CA PRO A 195 10.37 -12.61 7.33
C PRO A 195 10.57 -13.92 6.57
N SER A 196 9.54 -14.72 6.41
CA SER A 196 9.57 -15.89 5.53
C SER A 196 9.69 -15.53 4.03
N LEU A 197 9.46 -14.27 3.65
CA LEU A 197 9.78 -13.74 2.32
C LEU A 197 11.27 -13.37 2.18
N GLU A 198 11.97 -13.13 3.30
CA GLU A 198 13.40 -12.81 3.32
C GLU A 198 14.29 -14.06 3.52
N ALA A 199 13.68 -15.20 3.90
CA ALA A 199 14.39 -16.42 4.29
C ALA A 199 14.20 -17.60 3.32
N GLY A 200 13.69 -17.35 2.09
CA GLY A 200 13.48 -18.38 1.07
C GLY A 200 14.48 -18.29 -0.05
#